data_31ee39dec8b0819d082116103459c6c8
#
_entry.id   31ee39dec8b0819d082116103459c6c8
#
_cell.length_a   1.000
_cell.length_b   1.000
_cell.length_c   1.000
_cell.angle_alpha   90.00
_cell.angle_beta   90.00
_cell.angle_gamma   90.00
#
_symmetry.space_group_name_H-M   'P 1'
#
loop_
_entity.id
_entity.type
_entity.pdbx_description
1 polymer ?
#
loop_
_entity_poly.entity_id
_entity_poly.type
_entity_poly.pdbx_seq_one_letter_code
_entity_poly.pdbx_strand_id
1 'polypeptide(L)'
;RYSALPRMLLSVWMLPRTDAAKRAAVSSGGQEGAALRLSTLAEDGQLGRGALPRAVGETMTDLLENGCACVPALALDESGLLLERGCGVLVHGGLAGWLEGDAARGMELLEGQGTGTVELSGGRAVEVTEVRLRWTPEADGGRVTGAGLVCRLTARLEEGAAAPEKEELEGLERELAARSEGCIRAALDSLQSRNADCLSLTRRLAALRPMARADRERFGTWELTAEVRAEVTRGE
;
A
#
# COMPACT_ATOMS: atom_id res chain seq x y z
N ARG A 1 7.76 -28.02 -7.95
CA ARG A 1 6.92 -27.11 -7.14
C ARG A 1 6.85 -25.68 -7.69
N TYR A 2 7.58 -25.37 -8.77
CA TYR A 2 7.60 -24.03 -9.43
C TYR A 2 6.52 -23.85 -10.51
N SER A 3 5.70 -24.86 -10.82
CA SER A 3 4.76 -24.80 -11.94
C SER A 3 3.46 -24.01 -11.68
N ALA A 4 3.11 -23.74 -10.42
CA ALA A 4 1.89 -23.01 -10.07
C ALA A 4 2.09 -21.49 -10.02
N LEU A 5 3.25 -21.03 -9.55
CA LEU A 5 3.59 -19.61 -9.43
C LEU A 5 3.54 -18.83 -10.76
N PRO A 6 4.14 -19.31 -11.86
CA PRO A 6 4.07 -18.61 -13.14
C PRO A 6 2.65 -18.49 -13.69
N ARG A 7 1.78 -19.46 -13.42
CA ARG A 7 0.39 -19.42 -13.91
C ARG A 7 -0.47 -18.42 -13.15
N MET A 8 -0.24 -18.26 -11.85
CA MET A 8 -1.02 -17.34 -11.01
C MET A 8 -0.59 -15.89 -11.17
N LEU A 9 0.72 -15.63 -11.22
CA LEU A 9 1.27 -14.30 -11.52
C LEU A 9 0.97 -13.90 -12.98
N LEU A 10 1.07 -14.82 -13.92
CA LEU A 10 0.66 -14.60 -15.31
C LEU A 10 -0.84 -14.35 -15.44
N SER A 11 -1.70 -14.91 -14.59
CA SER A 11 -3.14 -14.61 -14.63
C SER A 11 -3.50 -13.24 -14.07
N VAL A 12 -2.72 -12.72 -13.13
CA VAL A 12 -2.88 -11.33 -12.60
C VAL A 12 -2.29 -10.30 -13.58
N TRP A 13 -1.18 -10.63 -14.27
CA TRP A 13 -0.50 -9.73 -15.21
C TRP A 13 -0.78 -10.04 -16.69
N MET A 14 -1.21 -11.28 -17.02
CA MET A 14 -1.69 -11.63 -18.37
C MET A 14 -3.21 -11.53 -18.43
N LEU A 15 -3.72 -10.39 -18.06
CA LEU A 15 -5.07 -9.94 -18.38
C LEU A 15 -5.57 -10.29 -19.80
N PRO A 16 -4.76 -10.46 -20.87
CA PRO A 16 -5.27 -10.83 -22.20
C PRO A 16 -6.04 -12.16 -22.28
N ARG A 17 -6.04 -12.97 -21.23
CA ARG A 17 -6.71 -14.28 -21.23
C ARG A 17 -7.93 -14.39 -20.31
N THR A 18 -8.25 -13.37 -19.53
CA THR A 18 -9.48 -13.35 -18.72
C THR A 18 -10.59 -12.61 -19.47
N ASP A 19 -11.84 -12.95 -19.22
CA ASP A 19 -12.98 -12.24 -19.83
C ASP A 19 -13.02 -10.75 -19.45
N ALA A 20 -12.49 -10.42 -18.27
CA ALA A 20 -12.31 -9.06 -17.81
C ALA A 20 -11.35 -8.25 -18.71
N ALA A 21 -10.21 -8.84 -19.06
CA ALA A 21 -9.26 -8.20 -19.96
C ALA A 21 -9.74 -8.12 -21.41
N LYS A 22 -10.52 -9.12 -21.86
CA LYS A 22 -11.17 -9.04 -23.17
C LYS A 22 -12.17 -7.90 -23.20
N ARG A 23 -12.93 -7.66 -22.13
CA ARG A 23 -13.89 -6.55 -22.06
C ARG A 23 -13.18 -5.19 -21.96
N ALA A 24 -12.13 -5.08 -21.16
CA ALA A 24 -11.28 -3.88 -21.11
C ALA A 24 -10.62 -3.60 -22.46
N ALA A 25 -10.16 -4.62 -23.19
CA ALA A 25 -9.62 -4.50 -24.53
C ALA A 25 -10.66 -4.03 -25.55
N VAL A 26 -11.91 -4.49 -25.45
CA VAL A 26 -13.02 -4.05 -26.31
C VAL A 26 -13.36 -2.58 -26.05
N SER A 27 -13.37 -2.15 -24.78
CA SER A 27 -13.65 -0.75 -24.41
C SER A 27 -12.50 0.21 -24.74
N SER A 28 -11.28 -0.28 -24.93
CA SER A 28 -10.07 0.51 -25.23
C SER A 28 -9.54 0.42 -26.67
N GLY A 29 -10.28 -0.23 -27.57
CA GLY A 29 -9.93 -0.26 -29.00
C GLY A 29 -8.97 -1.36 -29.44
N GLY A 30 -8.76 -2.42 -28.64
CA GLY A 30 -8.00 -3.60 -29.01
C GLY A 30 -7.07 -4.15 -27.92
N GLN A 31 -6.53 -5.35 -28.13
CA GLN A 31 -5.68 -6.05 -27.14
C GLN A 31 -4.38 -5.29 -26.80
N GLU A 32 -3.76 -4.65 -27.79
CA GLU A 32 -2.55 -3.82 -27.57
C GLU A 32 -2.89 -2.54 -26.79
N GLY A 33 -4.06 -1.96 -27.04
CA GLY A 33 -4.54 -0.78 -26.33
C GLY A 33 -4.81 -1.03 -24.85
N ALA A 34 -5.29 -2.23 -24.46
CA ALA A 34 -5.55 -2.55 -23.05
C ALA A 34 -4.27 -2.69 -22.23
N ALA A 35 -3.25 -3.36 -22.77
CA ALA A 35 -1.96 -3.52 -22.09
C ALA A 35 -1.25 -2.16 -21.95
N LEU A 36 -1.28 -1.33 -23.00
CA LEU A 36 -0.71 0.01 -22.97
C LEU A 36 -1.45 0.90 -21.99
N ARG A 37 -2.79 0.85 -21.98
CA ARG A 37 -3.60 1.64 -21.05
C ARG A 37 -3.38 1.23 -19.59
N LEU A 38 -3.22 -0.06 -19.30
CA LEU A 38 -2.87 -0.54 -17.96
C LEU A 38 -1.48 -0.06 -17.54
N SER A 39 -0.50 -0.07 -18.44
CA SER A 39 0.83 0.47 -18.13
C SER A 39 0.79 1.99 -17.93
N THR A 40 0.07 2.71 -18.78
CA THR A 40 -0.10 4.16 -18.66
C THR A 40 -0.86 4.53 -17.38
N LEU A 41 -1.93 3.81 -17.04
CA LEU A 41 -2.65 4.03 -15.79
C LEU A 41 -1.79 3.73 -14.56
N ALA A 42 -0.90 2.72 -14.65
CA ALA A 42 0.06 2.41 -13.59
C ALA A 42 1.16 3.48 -13.48
N GLU A 43 1.63 4.01 -14.61
CA GLU A 43 2.66 5.05 -14.69
C GLU A 43 2.13 6.43 -14.28
N ASP A 44 0.90 6.77 -14.67
CA ASP A 44 0.29 8.08 -14.39
C ASP A 44 -0.27 8.18 -12.95
N GLY A 45 -0.23 7.10 -12.17
CA GLY A 45 -0.85 7.07 -10.83
C GLY A 45 -2.37 7.29 -10.86
N GLN A 46 -2.98 7.22 -12.04
CA GLN A 46 -4.43 7.41 -12.26
C GLN A 46 -5.23 6.14 -11.98
N LEU A 47 -4.58 5.01 -11.78
CA LEU A 47 -5.19 3.88 -11.11
C LEU A 47 -5.53 4.37 -9.70
N GLY A 48 -6.80 4.61 -9.46
CA GLY A 48 -7.29 5.23 -8.25
C GLY A 48 -6.62 4.71 -6.97
N ARG A 49 -6.76 5.43 -5.92
CA ARG A 49 -6.13 5.21 -4.61
C ARG A 49 -6.20 3.73 -4.20
N GLY A 50 -5.04 3.05 -4.10
CA GLY A 50 -4.95 1.70 -3.56
C GLY A 50 -4.12 0.68 -4.33
N ALA A 51 -3.58 0.96 -5.55
CA ALA A 51 -2.65 0.09 -6.23
C ALA A 51 -1.21 0.51 -6.00
N LEU A 52 -0.50 -0.38 -5.43
CA LEU A 52 0.94 -0.29 -5.41
C LEU A 52 1.46 -0.76 -6.78
N PRO A 53 1.98 0.14 -7.65
CA PRO A 53 2.61 -0.29 -8.87
C PRO A 53 3.83 -1.13 -8.49
N ARG A 54 3.80 -2.42 -8.83
CA ARG A 54 4.92 -3.33 -8.60
C ARG A 54 5.30 -4.05 -9.88
N ALA A 55 6.59 -4.03 -10.19
CA ALA A 55 7.12 -4.82 -11.28
C ALA A 55 7.02 -6.32 -10.96
N VAL A 56 6.80 -7.15 -11.99
CA VAL A 56 6.75 -8.62 -11.84
C VAL A 56 8.03 -9.14 -11.17
N GLY A 57 9.20 -8.58 -11.52
CA GLY A 57 10.48 -8.96 -10.94
C GLY A 57 10.55 -8.69 -9.43
N GLU A 58 10.01 -7.58 -8.96
CA GLU A 58 9.95 -7.25 -7.53
C GLU A 58 9.04 -8.22 -6.78
N THR A 59 7.84 -8.47 -7.32
CA THR A 59 6.91 -9.44 -6.74
C THR A 59 7.52 -10.84 -6.65
N MET A 60 8.24 -11.27 -7.68
CA MET A 60 8.94 -12.56 -7.69
C MET A 60 10.06 -12.59 -6.65
N THR A 61 10.81 -11.51 -6.52
CA THR A 61 11.87 -11.38 -5.51
C THR A 61 11.27 -11.46 -4.11
N ASP A 62 10.19 -10.74 -3.84
CA ASP A 62 9.51 -10.77 -2.54
C ASP A 62 8.99 -12.18 -2.21
N LEU A 63 8.39 -12.88 -3.17
CA LEU A 63 7.93 -14.25 -2.97
C LEU A 63 9.08 -15.24 -2.70
N LEU A 64 10.20 -15.08 -3.37
CA LEU A 64 11.38 -15.94 -3.19
C LEU A 64 12.10 -15.64 -1.87
N GLU A 65 12.29 -14.37 -1.55
CA GLU A 65 13.05 -13.94 -0.38
C GLU A 65 12.20 -13.92 0.89
N ASN A 66 10.96 -13.45 0.80
CA ASN A 66 10.08 -13.23 1.95
C ASN A 66 8.97 -14.27 2.08
N GLY A 67 8.74 -15.10 1.06
CA GLY A 67 7.64 -16.07 1.02
C GLY A 67 6.25 -15.44 0.86
N CYS A 68 6.18 -14.12 0.78
CA CYS A 68 4.93 -13.37 0.61
C CYS A 68 5.17 -12.10 -0.22
N ALA A 69 4.11 -11.61 -0.84
CA ALA A 69 4.12 -10.36 -1.60
C ALA A 69 2.71 -9.76 -1.66
N CYS A 70 2.63 -8.44 -1.84
CA CYS A 70 1.41 -7.77 -2.26
C CYS A 70 1.41 -7.57 -3.77
N VAL A 71 0.25 -7.78 -4.40
CA VAL A 71 0.04 -7.56 -5.84
C VAL A 71 -1.19 -6.69 -6.05
N PRO A 72 -1.18 -5.76 -7.00
CA PRO A 72 -2.35 -4.92 -7.29
C PRO A 72 -3.59 -5.75 -7.58
N ALA A 73 -4.72 -5.36 -7.03
CA ALA A 73 -6.01 -5.97 -7.28
C ALA A 73 -6.86 -5.09 -8.19
N LEU A 74 -7.37 -5.66 -9.26
CA LEU A 74 -8.23 -5.00 -10.22
C LEU A 74 -9.61 -5.66 -10.21
N ALA A 75 -10.67 -4.86 -10.23
CA ALA A 75 -12.04 -5.32 -10.38
C ALA A 75 -12.69 -4.60 -11.56
N LEU A 76 -13.73 -5.21 -12.12
CA LEU A 76 -14.62 -4.52 -13.06
C LEU A 76 -15.81 -3.97 -12.29
N ASP A 77 -16.17 -2.72 -12.54
CA ASP A 77 -17.43 -2.19 -12.09
C ASP A 77 -18.60 -2.68 -12.96
N GLU A 78 -19.81 -2.25 -12.62
CA GLU A 78 -21.02 -2.63 -13.34
C GLU A 78 -21.04 -2.12 -14.80
N SER A 79 -20.29 -1.07 -15.11
CA SER A 79 -20.12 -0.52 -16.45
C SER A 79 -19.04 -1.24 -17.27
N GLY A 80 -18.27 -2.14 -16.65
CA GLY A 80 -17.13 -2.85 -17.23
C GLY A 80 -15.84 -2.03 -17.25
N LEU A 81 -15.77 -0.93 -16.49
CA LEU A 81 -14.53 -0.19 -16.26
C LEU A 81 -13.65 -0.94 -15.24
N LEU A 82 -12.36 -0.95 -15.51
CA LEU A 82 -11.37 -1.46 -14.58
C LEU A 82 -11.18 -0.46 -13.44
N LEU A 83 -11.52 -0.91 -12.25
CA LEU A 83 -11.26 -0.20 -11.00
C LEU A 83 -10.18 -0.94 -10.23
N GLU A 84 -9.33 -0.16 -9.63
CA GLU A 84 -8.43 -0.67 -8.64
C GLU A 84 -9.14 -0.90 -7.31
N ARG A 85 -8.79 -2.01 -6.65
CA ARG A 85 -9.46 -2.46 -5.43
C ARG A 85 -8.51 -2.76 -4.29
N GLY A 86 -7.32 -2.14 -4.32
CA GLY A 86 -6.28 -2.39 -3.34
C GLY A 86 -5.28 -3.46 -3.78
N CYS A 87 -4.92 -4.40 -2.91
CA CYS A 87 -3.95 -5.43 -3.26
C CYS A 87 -4.32 -6.82 -2.72
N GLY A 88 -3.92 -7.84 -3.47
CA GLY A 88 -3.95 -9.24 -3.04
C GLY A 88 -2.69 -9.60 -2.27
N VAL A 89 -2.85 -10.24 -1.12
CA VAL A 89 -1.74 -10.75 -0.32
C VAL A 89 -1.45 -12.19 -0.74
N LEU A 90 -0.27 -12.43 -1.27
CA LEU A 90 0.23 -13.76 -1.61
C LEU A 90 1.12 -14.29 -0.49
N VAL A 91 0.88 -15.54 -0.07
CA VAL A 91 1.71 -16.24 0.92
C VAL A 91 2.05 -17.62 0.37
N HIS A 92 3.33 -17.95 0.29
CA HIS A 92 3.84 -19.20 -0.28
C HIS A 92 3.26 -19.51 -1.68
N GLY A 93 3.01 -18.46 -2.46
CA GLY A 93 2.47 -18.58 -3.82
C GLY A 93 0.96 -18.79 -3.92
N GLY A 94 0.23 -18.81 -2.80
CA GLY A 94 -1.22 -18.82 -2.73
C GLY A 94 -1.79 -17.45 -2.34
N LEU A 95 -3.00 -17.12 -2.81
CA LEU A 95 -3.74 -15.94 -2.37
C LEU A 95 -4.24 -16.18 -0.94
N ALA A 96 -3.73 -15.39 0.00
CA ALA A 96 -4.13 -15.44 1.42
C ALA A 96 -5.27 -14.47 1.77
N GLY A 97 -5.53 -13.49 0.92
CA GLY A 97 -6.61 -12.52 1.11
C GLY A 97 -6.37 -11.21 0.37
N TRP A 98 -7.21 -10.24 0.68
CA TRP A 98 -7.20 -8.92 0.06
C TRP A 98 -6.98 -7.83 1.11
N LEU A 99 -6.29 -6.76 0.73
CA LEU A 99 -6.27 -5.47 1.43
C LEU A 99 -7.13 -4.52 0.60
N GLU A 100 -8.23 -4.05 1.19
CA GLU A 100 -9.18 -3.14 0.55
C GLU A 100 -9.42 -1.92 1.47
N GLY A 101 -9.92 -0.82 0.94
CA GLY A 101 -10.27 0.38 1.71
C GLY A 101 -9.10 0.90 2.55
N ASP A 102 -9.33 1.06 3.85
CA ASP A 102 -8.32 1.61 4.77
C ASP A 102 -7.04 0.77 4.83
N ALA A 103 -7.16 -0.57 4.75
CA ALA A 103 -5.98 -1.43 4.75
C ALA A 103 -5.15 -1.28 3.47
N ALA A 104 -5.78 -1.09 2.32
CA ALA A 104 -5.07 -0.81 1.07
C ALA A 104 -4.36 0.54 1.15
N ARG A 105 -5.06 1.58 1.62
CA ARG A 105 -4.47 2.91 1.82
C ARG A 105 -3.33 2.88 2.83
N GLY A 106 -3.47 2.11 3.90
CA GLY A 106 -2.40 1.90 4.87
C GLY A 106 -1.16 1.24 4.26
N MET A 107 -1.36 0.30 3.33
CA MET A 107 -0.25 -0.34 2.63
C MET A 107 0.51 0.64 1.73
N GLU A 108 -0.19 1.53 1.01
CA GLU A 108 0.46 2.61 0.24
C GLU A 108 1.32 3.50 1.12
N LEU A 109 0.79 3.92 2.27
CA LEU A 109 1.54 4.71 3.24
C LEU A 109 2.78 3.96 3.72
N LEU A 110 2.66 2.66 4.04
CA LEU A 110 3.76 1.81 4.51
C LEU A 110 4.84 1.55 3.46
N GLU A 111 4.51 1.67 2.19
CA GLU A 111 5.46 1.61 1.07
C GLU A 111 6.07 3.00 0.74
N GLY A 112 5.62 4.05 1.42
CA GLY A 112 6.08 5.42 1.16
C GLY A 112 5.49 6.05 -0.11
N GLN A 113 4.42 5.47 -0.66
CA GLN A 113 3.79 5.90 -1.90
C GLN A 113 2.43 6.60 -1.70
N GLY A 114 2.02 6.81 -0.46
CA GLY A 114 0.70 7.33 -0.11
C GLY A 114 0.46 8.81 -0.45
N THR A 115 1.00 9.32 -1.55
CA THR A 115 0.73 10.68 -2.07
C THR A 115 -0.66 10.78 -2.69
N GLY A 116 -1.16 12.01 -2.84
CA GLY A 116 -2.46 12.30 -3.46
C GLY A 116 -3.47 12.95 -2.52
N THR A 117 -4.64 13.25 -3.05
CA THR A 117 -5.68 14.02 -2.35
C THR A 117 -6.37 13.18 -1.26
N VAL A 118 -6.56 13.75 -0.10
CA VAL A 118 -7.31 13.20 1.03
C VAL A 118 -8.42 14.19 1.39
N GLU A 119 -9.66 13.73 1.30
CA GLU A 119 -10.81 14.51 1.77
C GLU A 119 -10.88 14.46 3.29
N LEU A 120 -11.03 15.61 3.92
CA LEU A 120 -11.17 15.79 5.37
C LEU A 120 -12.55 16.33 5.70
N SER A 121 -12.85 16.45 6.99
CA SER A 121 -14.11 17.00 7.46
C SER A 121 -14.31 18.45 6.99
N GLY A 122 -15.59 18.87 6.92
CA GLY A 122 -15.95 20.21 6.46
C GLY A 122 -15.76 20.44 4.95
N GLY A 123 -15.61 19.38 4.14
CA GLY A 123 -15.41 19.49 2.69
C GLY A 123 -14.04 20.04 2.30
N ARG A 124 -13.08 19.99 3.21
CA ARG A 124 -11.68 20.33 2.92
C ARG A 124 -10.97 19.14 2.29
N ALA A 125 -10.08 19.40 1.36
CA ALA A 125 -9.19 18.41 0.78
C ALA A 125 -7.74 18.86 0.90
N VAL A 126 -6.86 17.93 1.17
CA VAL A 126 -5.42 18.14 1.22
C VAL A 126 -4.72 17.17 0.27
N GLU A 127 -3.71 17.66 -0.41
CA GLU A 127 -2.84 16.83 -1.23
C GLU A 127 -1.63 16.39 -0.40
N VAL A 128 -1.53 15.11 -0.09
CA VAL A 128 -0.31 14.54 0.51
C VAL A 128 0.77 14.51 -0.54
N THR A 129 1.84 15.25 -0.31
CA THR A 129 2.96 15.42 -1.27
C THR A 129 4.16 14.56 -0.89
N GLU A 130 4.30 14.20 0.38
CA GLU A 130 5.43 13.40 0.85
C GLU A 130 5.02 12.49 2.01
N VAL A 131 5.56 11.27 1.99
CA VAL A 131 5.45 10.28 3.06
C VAL A 131 6.85 9.84 3.48
N ARG A 132 7.20 10.04 4.74
CA ARG A 132 8.49 9.59 5.31
C ARG A 132 8.26 8.60 6.43
N LEU A 133 8.91 7.45 6.35
CA LEU A 133 8.79 6.36 7.31
C LEU A 133 10.10 6.14 8.06
N ARG A 134 9.98 5.98 9.38
CA ARG A 134 11.11 5.58 10.23
C ARG A 134 10.68 4.43 11.14
N TRP A 135 11.30 3.29 10.95
CA TRP A 135 11.11 2.12 11.79
C TRP A 135 12.18 2.04 12.88
N THR A 136 11.77 1.68 14.08
CA THR A 136 12.65 1.43 15.22
C THR A 136 12.36 0.03 15.73
N PRO A 137 13.32 -0.92 15.64
CA PRO A 137 13.12 -2.28 16.11
C PRO A 137 13.08 -2.35 17.63
N GLU A 138 12.18 -3.17 18.15
CA GLU A 138 12.08 -3.59 19.54
C GLU A 138 12.61 -5.01 19.66
N ALA A 139 13.43 -5.26 20.67
CA ALA A 139 14.05 -6.56 20.85
C ALA A 139 14.12 -6.93 22.33
N ASP A 140 13.83 -8.19 22.60
CA ASP A 140 13.97 -8.81 23.90
C ASP A 140 14.73 -10.14 23.78
N GLY A 141 15.61 -10.42 24.74
CA GLY A 141 16.40 -11.67 24.79
C GLY A 141 17.19 -11.96 23.51
N GLY A 142 17.66 -10.93 22.79
CA GLY A 142 18.39 -11.08 21.52
C GLY A 142 17.51 -11.43 20.32
N ARG A 143 16.17 -11.24 20.43
CA ARG A 143 15.22 -11.43 19.33
C ARG A 143 14.42 -10.17 19.11
N VAL A 144 14.11 -9.86 17.84
CA VAL A 144 13.14 -8.80 17.51
C VAL A 144 11.76 -9.29 17.85
N THR A 145 11.06 -8.54 18.71
CA THR A 145 9.70 -8.84 19.20
C THR A 145 8.67 -7.87 18.65
N GLY A 146 9.12 -6.77 18.05
CA GLY A 146 8.22 -5.74 17.53
C GLY A 146 8.98 -4.62 16.83
N ALA A 147 8.23 -3.58 16.49
CA ALA A 147 8.79 -2.35 15.96
C ALA A 147 7.83 -1.18 16.14
N GLY A 148 8.38 0.00 16.44
CA GLY A 148 7.67 1.27 16.36
C GLY A 148 7.88 1.94 15.01
N LEU A 149 6.79 2.40 14.39
CA LEU A 149 6.79 3.21 13.19
C LEU A 149 6.48 4.67 13.54
N VAL A 150 7.29 5.59 13.05
CA VAL A 150 6.95 7.01 12.96
C VAL A 150 6.77 7.34 11.47
N CYS A 151 5.54 7.67 11.09
CA CYS A 151 5.17 8.14 9.75
C CYS A 151 5.01 9.66 9.79
N ARG A 152 5.70 10.38 8.91
CA ARG A 152 5.54 11.83 8.72
C ARG A 152 4.94 12.10 7.36
N LEU A 153 3.86 12.88 7.36
CA LEU A 153 3.15 13.30 6.16
C LEU A 153 3.35 14.79 5.97
N THR A 154 3.74 15.19 4.77
CA THR A 154 3.66 16.58 4.33
C THR A 154 2.49 16.68 3.35
N ALA A 155 1.60 17.62 3.61
CA ALA A 155 0.43 17.82 2.76
C ALA A 155 0.25 19.31 2.45
N ARG A 156 -0.47 19.59 1.37
CA ARG A 156 -0.79 20.93 0.89
C ARG A 156 -2.30 21.09 0.80
N LEU A 157 -2.83 22.20 1.24
CA LEU A 157 -4.25 22.50 1.06
C LEU A 157 -4.53 22.70 -0.43
N GLU A 158 -5.63 22.13 -0.94
CA GLU A 158 -6.00 22.36 -2.34
C GLU A 158 -6.31 23.85 -2.60
N GLU A 159 -5.97 24.30 -3.81
CA GLU A 159 -6.18 25.68 -4.24
C GLU A 159 -7.70 26.03 -4.26
N GLY A 160 -8.00 27.29 -3.95
CA GLY A 160 -9.37 27.82 -3.95
C GLY A 160 -10.11 27.73 -2.62
N ALA A 161 -9.54 27.09 -1.60
CA ALA A 161 -10.06 27.16 -0.24
C ALA A 161 -9.68 28.50 0.41
N ALA A 162 -10.61 29.13 1.13
CA ALA A 162 -10.27 30.29 1.98
C ALA A 162 -9.14 29.91 2.91
N ALA A 163 -8.17 30.83 3.09
CA ALA A 163 -7.01 30.57 3.94
C ALA A 163 -7.49 30.22 5.37
N PRO A 164 -7.17 29.01 5.87
CA PRO A 164 -7.63 28.59 7.18
C PRO A 164 -6.93 29.40 8.28
N GLU A 165 -7.61 29.60 9.38
CA GLU A 165 -6.98 30.08 10.61
C GLU A 165 -6.03 29.01 11.17
N LYS A 166 -5.14 29.42 12.06
CA LYS A 166 -4.14 28.51 12.64
C LYS A 166 -4.77 27.30 13.34
N GLU A 167 -5.84 27.55 14.11
CA GLU A 167 -6.55 26.46 14.83
C GLU A 167 -7.23 25.48 13.86
N GLU A 168 -7.76 25.96 12.75
CA GLU A 168 -8.33 25.12 11.70
C GLU A 168 -7.24 24.25 11.06
N LEU A 169 -6.08 24.82 10.76
CA LEU A 169 -4.94 24.10 10.20
C LEU A 169 -4.46 22.97 11.14
N GLU A 170 -4.29 23.28 12.42
CA GLU A 170 -3.94 22.27 13.45
C GLU A 170 -5.05 21.19 13.59
N GLY A 171 -6.29 21.54 13.32
CA GLY A 171 -7.42 20.59 13.24
C GLY A 171 -7.27 19.61 12.07
N LEU A 172 -6.96 20.13 10.88
CA LEU A 172 -6.74 19.33 9.68
C LEU A 172 -5.53 18.40 9.82
N GLU A 173 -4.43 18.89 10.41
CA GLU A 173 -3.25 18.07 10.70
C GLU A 173 -3.57 16.89 11.61
N ARG A 174 -4.30 17.15 12.69
CA ARG A 174 -4.72 16.09 13.62
C ARG A 174 -5.66 15.07 12.97
N GLU A 175 -6.60 15.53 12.15
CA GLU A 175 -7.53 14.64 11.44
C GLU A 175 -6.79 13.79 10.40
N LEU A 176 -5.90 14.39 9.60
CA LEU A 176 -5.08 13.68 8.62
C LEU A 176 -4.20 12.62 9.30
N ALA A 177 -3.56 12.99 10.41
CA ALA A 177 -2.72 12.08 11.18
C ALA A 177 -3.53 10.90 11.74
N ALA A 178 -4.66 11.16 12.40
CA ALA A 178 -5.50 10.13 12.99
C ALA A 178 -6.07 9.16 11.94
N ARG A 179 -6.54 9.69 10.81
CA ARG A 179 -7.06 8.88 9.70
C ARG A 179 -5.97 8.01 9.09
N SER A 180 -4.80 8.58 8.84
CA SER A 180 -3.67 7.84 8.28
C SER A 180 -3.14 6.77 9.24
N GLU A 181 -3.13 7.04 10.55
CA GLU A 181 -2.78 6.06 11.57
C GLU A 181 -3.77 4.89 11.59
N GLY A 182 -5.07 5.17 11.47
CA GLY A 182 -6.09 4.14 11.33
C GLY A 182 -5.87 3.24 10.11
N CYS A 183 -5.56 3.83 8.96
CA CYS A 183 -5.22 3.09 7.74
C CYS A 183 -3.98 2.20 7.93
N ILE A 184 -2.90 2.76 8.49
CA ILE A 184 -1.66 2.00 8.75
C ILE A 184 -1.93 0.82 9.67
N ARG A 185 -2.68 1.02 10.77
CA ARG A 185 -3.05 -0.07 11.68
C ARG A 185 -3.86 -1.14 10.98
N ALA A 186 -4.88 -0.77 10.18
CA ALA A 186 -5.68 -1.72 9.43
C ALA A 186 -4.84 -2.58 8.47
N ALA A 187 -3.82 -1.99 7.83
CA ALA A 187 -2.88 -2.73 6.99
C ALA A 187 -2.02 -3.69 7.80
N LEU A 188 -1.39 -3.22 8.88
CA LEU A 188 -0.52 -4.03 9.74
C LEU A 188 -1.28 -5.20 10.36
N ASP A 189 -2.46 -4.97 10.92
CA ASP A 189 -3.33 -6.01 11.50
C ASP A 189 -3.71 -7.07 10.46
N SER A 190 -4.03 -6.61 9.24
CA SER A 190 -4.38 -7.49 8.13
C SER A 190 -3.20 -8.36 7.68
N LEU A 191 -2.00 -7.81 7.62
CA LEU A 191 -0.77 -8.54 7.29
C LEU A 191 -0.38 -9.50 8.41
N GLN A 192 -0.45 -9.07 9.67
CA GLN A 192 -0.12 -9.89 10.83
C GLN A 192 -1.07 -11.08 10.99
N SER A 193 -2.38 -10.88 10.80
CA SER A 193 -3.36 -11.97 10.87
C SER A 193 -3.09 -13.10 9.87
N ARG A 194 -2.33 -12.84 8.82
CA ARG A 194 -1.90 -13.78 7.78
C ARG A 194 -0.45 -14.22 7.94
N ASN A 195 0.24 -13.70 8.95
CA ASN A 195 1.70 -13.84 9.11
C ASN A 195 2.47 -13.48 7.83
N ALA A 196 2.03 -12.44 7.10
CA ALA A 196 2.53 -12.03 5.79
C ALA A 196 3.40 -10.78 5.91
N ASP A 197 4.71 -10.95 6.04
CA ASP A 197 5.68 -9.84 6.08
C ASP A 197 5.95 -9.27 4.67
N CYS A 198 4.91 -8.77 4.00
CA CYS A 198 5.01 -8.18 2.66
C CYS A 198 5.86 -6.89 2.64
N LEU A 199 6.11 -6.29 3.80
CA LEU A 199 6.96 -5.11 3.95
C LEU A 199 8.45 -5.45 4.12
N SER A 200 8.78 -6.73 4.19
CA SER A 200 10.14 -7.22 4.50
C SER A 200 10.70 -6.66 5.82
N LEU A 201 9.84 -6.43 6.81
CA LEU A 201 10.23 -5.85 8.09
C LEU A 201 11.24 -6.73 8.82
N THR A 202 11.07 -8.04 8.78
CA THR A 202 12.02 -9.00 9.39
C THR A 202 13.43 -8.78 8.88
N ARG A 203 13.61 -8.55 7.57
CA ARG A 203 14.92 -8.27 6.96
C ARG A 203 15.42 -6.87 7.28
N ARG A 204 14.57 -5.87 7.15
CA ARG A 204 14.91 -4.46 7.41
C ARG A 204 15.34 -4.25 8.87
N LEU A 205 14.60 -4.82 9.81
CA LEU A 205 14.87 -4.67 11.24
C LEU A 205 16.08 -5.49 11.70
N ALA A 206 16.30 -6.67 11.11
CA ALA A 206 17.53 -7.43 11.35
C ALA A 206 18.79 -6.64 10.93
N ALA A 207 18.71 -5.89 9.84
CA ALA A 207 19.82 -5.04 9.41
C ALA A 207 20.08 -3.87 10.39
N LEU A 208 19.04 -3.35 11.05
CA LEU A 208 19.16 -2.29 12.05
C LEU A 208 19.63 -2.79 13.42
N ARG A 209 19.44 -4.08 13.71
CA ARG A 209 19.85 -4.75 14.96
C ARG A 209 20.60 -6.06 14.66
N PRO A 210 21.85 -6.01 14.16
CA PRO A 210 22.59 -7.20 13.70
C PRO A 210 22.78 -8.27 14.77
N MET A 211 22.72 -7.89 16.05
CA MET A 211 22.87 -8.82 17.18
C MET A 211 21.54 -9.48 17.61
N ALA A 212 20.42 -9.03 17.04
CA ALA A 212 19.09 -9.60 17.33
C ALA A 212 18.59 -10.42 16.14
N ARG A 213 18.09 -11.62 16.43
CA ARG A 213 17.48 -12.49 15.42
C ARG A 213 16.05 -12.02 15.14
N ALA A 214 15.76 -11.68 13.90
CA ALA A 214 14.38 -11.46 13.44
C ALA A 214 13.85 -12.74 12.81
N ASP A 215 12.72 -13.23 13.33
CA ASP A 215 12.13 -14.50 12.93
C ASP A 215 10.83 -14.23 12.17
N ARG A 216 10.85 -14.51 10.86
CA ARG A 216 9.72 -14.27 9.96
C ARG A 216 8.48 -15.09 10.35
N GLU A 217 8.67 -16.30 10.83
CA GLU A 217 7.56 -17.17 11.25
C GLU A 217 6.77 -16.59 12.42
N ARG A 218 7.36 -15.61 13.11
CA ARG A 218 6.74 -14.93 14.23
C ARG A 218 6.22 -13.52 13.92
N PHE A 219 6.27 -13.08 12.67
CA PHE A 219 5.80 -11.74 12.28
C PHE A 219 4.37 -11.44 12.76
N GLY A 220 3.48 -12.43 12.67
CA GLY A 220 2.10 -12.31 13.15
C GLY A 220 1.95 -12.08 14.67
N THR A 221 3.03 -12.29 15.45
CA THR A 221 3.02 -12.10 16.92
C THR A 221 3.84 -10.88 17.37
N TRP A 222 4.38 -10.11 16.42
CA TRP A 222 5.15 -8.92 16.75
C TRP A 222 4.26 -7.81 17.28
N GLU A 223 4.75 -7.05 18.24
CA GLU A 223 4.10 -5.82 18.67
C GLU A 223 4.48 -4.70 17.70
N LEU A 224 3.53 -4.29 16.87
CA LEU A 224 3.73 -3.21 15.91
C LEU A 224 2.95 -1.98 16.36
N THR A 225 3.66 -0.88 16.57
CA THR A 225 3.05 0.40 16.91
C THR A 225 3.27 1.40 15.79
N ALA A 226 2.32 2.32 15.59
CA ALA A 226 2.41 3.37 14.62
C ALA A 226 2.03 4.71 15.24
N GLU A 227 2.84 5.71 15.00
CA GLU A 227 2.57 7.12 15.28
C GLU A 227 2.62 7.89 13.97
N VAL A 228 1.58 8.65 13.66
CA VAL A 228 1.54 9.49 12.47
C VAL A 228 1.58 10.95 12.85
N ARG A 229 2.41 11.71 12.19
CA ARG A 229 2.52 13.18 12.30
C ARG A 229 2.27 13.77 10.93
N ALA A 230 1.36 14.72 10.86
CA ALA A 230 1.04 15.43 9.62
C ALA A 230 1.41 16.91 9.77
N GLU A 231 1.90 17.47 8.70
CA GLU A 231 2.13 18.90 8.52
C GLU A 231 1.38 19.34 7.27
N VAL A 232 0.48 20.31 7.42
CA VAL A 232 -0.32 20.85 6.32
C VAL A 232 0.15 22.26 6.02
N THR A 233 0.62 22.49 4.79
CA THR A 233 1.02 23.81 4.32
C THR A 233 -0.05 24.44 3.44
N ARG A 234 -0.05 25.75 3.34
CA ARG A 234 -0.89 26.46 2.38
C ARG A 234 -0.32 26.26 0.98
N GLY A 235 -1.18 26.01 0.00
CA GLY A 235 -0.82 26.14 -1.41
C GLY A 235 -0.38 27.58 -1.71
N GLU A 236 0.68 27.77 -2.49
CA GLU A 236 1.07 29.09 -3.01
C GLU A 236 0.13 29.55 -4.09
#